data_f9a19a23ba77a39faf466dffe30ef2c7
#
_entry.id   f9a19a23ba77a39faf466dffe30ef2c7
#
_cell.length_a   1.000
_cell.length_b   1.000
_cell.length_c   1.000
_cell.angle_alpha   90.00
_cell.angle_beta   90.00
_cell.angle_gamma   90.00
#
_symmetry.space_group_name_H-M   'P 1'
#
loop_
_entity.id
_entity.type
_entity.pdbx_description
1 polymer ?
#
loop_
_entity_poly.entity_id
_entity_poly.type
_entity_poly.pdbx_seq_one_letter_code
_entity_poly.pdbx_strand_id
1 'polypeptide(L)'
;MREGAHDFDFLVGNWNAHVRRLPDRLVGSTTWIEYDGISNHKKILDTNANFEEFEVDNPGKHLHIKGQTLRLYNPESRQWSIYTLDLDKGVLNLPPVVGQFTGNRGEFYDQEQYKGRSILVRYVWLNISPKSARMEQSFSPDGGKTWETNWICELTR
;
A
#
# COMPACT_ATOMS: atom_id res chain seq x y z
N MET A 1 -2.92 -24.75 -0.28
CA MET A 1 -2.91 -23.29 -0.15
C MET A 1 -4.34 -22.78 -0.23
N ARG A 2 -4.72 -21.89 0.66
CA ARG A 2 -6.10 -21.38 0.71
C ARG A 2 -6.43 -20.44 -0.46
N GLU A 3 -7.72 -20.41 -0.82
CA GLU A 3 -8.25 -19.46 -1.78
C GLU A 3 -8.32 -18.06 -1.15
N GLY A 4 -7.79 -17.04 -1.83
CA GLY A 4 -7.70 -15.67 -1.32
C GLY A 4 -8.38 -14.61 -2.17
N ALA A 5 -9.24 -15.00 -3.12
CA ALA A 5 -9.86 -14.04 -4.05
C ALA A 5 -10.70 -12.95 -3.38
N HIS A 6 -11.18 -13.18 -2.15
CA HIS A 6 -12.00 -12.22 -1.41
C HIS A 6 -11.24 -11.51 -0.28
N ASP A 7 -9.94 -11.72 -0.18
CA ASP A 7 -9.17 -11.23 0.97
C ASP A 7 -9.08 -9.70 1.04
N PHE A 8 -9.20 -8.99 -0.09
CA PHE A 8 -9.24 -7.52 -0.12
C PHE A 8 -10.67 -6.94 -0.14
N ASP A 9 -11.69 -7.76 -0.05
CA ASP A 9 -13.09 -7.26 -0.08
C ASP A 9 -13.41 -6.30 1.08
N PHE A 10 -12.69 -6.41 2.20
CA PHE A 10 -12.85 -5.49 3.33
C PHE A 10 -12.60 -4.02 2.97
N LEU A 11 -11.80 -3.77 1.94
CA LEU A 11 -11.47 -2.41 1.51
C LEU A 11 -12.59 -1.76 0.68
N VAL A 12 -13.49 -2.54 0.10
CA VAL A 12 -14.52 -1.97 -0.80
C VAL A 12 -15.36 -0.94 -0.06
N GLY A 13 -15.43 0.27 -0.61
CA GLY A 13 -16.14 1.39 -0.04
C GLY A 13 -15.28 2.63 0.08
N ASN A 14 -15.81 3.61 0.83
CA ASN A 14 -15.16 4.90 1.02
C ASN A 14 -14.62 4.99 2.44
N TRP A 15 -13.34 5.39 2.55
CA TRP A 15 -12.64 5.49 3.82
C TRP A 15 -12.09 6.89 4.04
N ASN A 16 -12.00 7.29 5.29
CA ASN A 16 -11.13 8.39 5.71
C ASN A 16 -9.72 7.84 5.87
N ALA A 17 -8.72 8.58 5.39
CA ALA A 17 -7.32 8.17 5.45
C ALA A 17 -6.51 9.16 6.26
N HIS A 18 -5.74 8.66 7.23
CA HIS A 18 -4.73 9.41 7.96
C HIS A 18 -3.37 8.79 7.67
N VAL A 19 -2.44 9.57 7.13
CA VAL A 19 -1.13 9.09 6.71
C VAL A 19 -0.04 9.74 7.52
N ARG A 20 0.94 8.93 7.93
CA ARG A 20 2.23 9.40 8.43
C ARG A 20 3.30 8.93 7.44
N ARG A 21 4.05 9.86 6.90
CA ARG A 21 5.09 9.61 5.91
C ARG A 21 6.45 10.04 6.44
N LEU A 22 7.44 9.15 6.30
CA LEU A 22 8.85 9.47 6.54
C LEU A 22 9.47 9.82 5.18
N PRO A 23 9.70 11.11 4.88
CA PRO A 23 10.19 11.50 3.55
C PRO A 23 11.66 11.18 3.31
N ASP A 24 12.50 11.27 4.35
CA ASP A 24 13.94 10.98 4.24
C ASP A 24 14.21 9.57 4.73
N ARG A 25 14.43 8.66 3.78
CA ARG A 25 14.43 7.22 4.04
C ARG A 25 15.81 6.63 4.03
N LEU A 26 16.05 5.64 4.92
CA LEU A 26 17.29 4.88 5.06
C LEU A 26 18.50 5.75 5.46
N VAL A 27 18.23 6.83 6.17
CA VAL A 27 19.25 7.77 6.66
C VAL A 27 19.10 8.07 8.15
N GLY A 28 18.30 7.27 8.87
CA GLY A 28 18.10 7.44 10.30
C GLY A 28 17.22 8.61 10.69
N SER A 29 16.45 9.17 9.76
CA SER A 29 15.52 10.27 10.06
C SER A 29 14.38 9.80 10.96
N THR A 30 13.93 10.71 11.85
CA THR A 30 12.75 10.53 12.70
C THR A 30 11.69 11.59 12.41
N THR A 31 11.84 12.33 11.31
CA THR A 31 10.91 13.40 10.94
C THR A 31 9.79 12.85 10.07
N TRP A 32 8.58 12.82 10.62
CA TRP A 32 7.38 12.35 9.94
C TRP A 32 6.48 13.53 9.57
N ILE A 33 5.80 13.40 8.43
CA ILE A 33 4.80 14.37 7.95
C ILE A 33 3.46 13.67 7.94
N GLU A 34 2.42 14.32 8.45
CA GLU A 34 1.07 13.78 8.52
C GLU A 34 0.18 14.39 7.43
N TYR A 35 -0.75 13.59 6.93
CA TYR A 35 -1.71 13.97 5.91
C TYR A 35 -3.07 13.40 6.26
N ASP A 36 -4.13 14.06 5.82
CA ASP A 36 -5.50 13.57 5.97
C ASP A 36 -6.23 13.66 4.64
N GLY A 37 -7.13 12.72 4.40
CA GLY A 37 -7.93 12.71 3.19
C GLY A 37 -8.79 11.47 3.06
N ILE A 38 -8.87 10.94 1.84
CA ILE A 38 -9.78 9.85 1.48
C ILE A 38 -9.04 8.72 0.77
N SER A 39 -9.61 7.53 0.90
CA SER A 39 -9.20 6.34 0.17
C SER A 39 -10.48 5.59 -0.25
N ASN A 40 -10.77 5.57 -1.53
CA ASN A 40 -11.99 5.00 -2.08
C ASN A 40 -11.65 3.77 -2.92
N HIS A 41 -12.29 2.65 -2.60
CA HIS A 41 -12.01 1.36 -3.22
C HIS A 41 -13.27 0.77 -3.83
N LYS A 42 -13.13 0.18 -5.02
CA LYS A 42 -14.24 -0.54 -5.67
C LYS A 42 -13.75 -1.78 -6.40
N LYS A 43 -14.61 -2.79 -6.46
CA LYS A 43 -14.38 -3.96 -7.30
C LYS A 43 -14.56 -3.59 -8.78
N ILE A 44 -13.77 -4.26 -9.62
CA ILE A 44 -13.89 -4.10 -11.07
C ILE A 44 -14.82 -5.21 -11.57
N LEU A 45 -16.04 -4.84 -11.96
CA LEU A 45 -17.03 -5.74 -12.54
C LEU A 45 -17.20 -7.05 -11.75
N ASP A 46 -17.19 -6.97 -10.41
CA ASP A 46 -17.38 -8.13 -9.55
C ASP A 46 -16.34 -9.24 -9.79
N THR A 47 -15.15 -8.87 -10.25
CA THR A 47 -14.04 -9.78 -10.51
C THR A 47 -13.10 -9.88 -9.30
N ASN A 48 -12.01 -10.66 -9.47
CA ASN A 48 -10.92 -10.77 -8.50
C ASN A 48 -9.94 -9.59 -8.61
N ALA A 49 -10.49 -8.38 -8.80
CA ALA A 49 -9.71 -7.16 -8.95
C ALA A 49 -10.38 -6.03 -8.21
N ASN A 50 -9.58 -5.11 -7.66
CA ASN A 50 -10.11 -3.87 -7.13
C ASN A 50 -9.21 -2.68 -7.50
N PHE A 51 -9.81 -1.49 -7.46
CA PHE A 51 -9.16 -0.24 -7.80
C PHE A 51 -9.35 0.76 -6.67
N GLU A 52 -8.26 1.45 -6.34
CA GLU A 52 -8.25 2.48 -5.29
C GLU A 52 -7.92 3.84 -5.88
N GLU A 53 -8.70 4.84 -5.47
CA GLU A 53 -8.37 6.25 -5.64
C GLU A 53 -8.09 6.85 -4.27
N PHE A 54 -6.91 7.46 -4.13
CA PHE A 54 -6.38 7.95 -2.85
C PHE A 54 -5.96 9.40 -3.00
N GLU A 55 -6.37 10.22 -2.03
CA GLU A 55 -6.01 11.64 -2.05
C GLU A 55 -5.92 12.17 -0.61
N VAL A 56 -4.75 12.67 -0.24
CA VAL A 56 -4.50 13.23 1.09
C VAL A 56 -3.72 14.53 1.02
N ASP A 57 -3.92 15.38 2.01
CA ASP A 57 -3.33 16.71 2.09
C ASP A 57 -2.71 17.00 3.45
N ASN A 58 -1.66 17.82 3.44
CA ASN A 58 -1.20 18.58 4.58
C ASN A 58 -1.22 20.08 4.18
N PRO A 59 -2.32 20.80 4.44
CA PRO A 59 -2.44 22.19 3.98
C PRO A 59 -1.43 23.13 4.62
N GLY A 60 -1.08 22.89 5.89
CA GLY A 60 -0.11 23.71 6.62
C GLY A 60 1.28 23.68 6.02
N LYS A 61 1.64 22.62 5.30
CA LYS A 61 2.94 22.47 4.61
C LYS A 61 2.80 22.60 3.10
N HIS A 62 1.59 22.87 2.58
CA HIS A 62 1.31 22.93 1.14
C HIS A 62 1.68 21.64 0.40
N LEU A 63 1.41 20.48 1.04
CA LEU A 63 1.72 19.17 0.48
C LEU A 63 0.43 18.43 0.13
N HIS A 64 0.48 17.69 -0.97
CA HIS A 64 -0.65 16.94 -1.50
C HIS A 64 -0.15 15.66 -2.15
N ILE A 65 -0.86 14.55 -1.91
CA ILE A 65 -0.53 13.25 -2.50
C ILE A 65 -1.79 12.68 -3.14
N LYS A 66 -1.67 12.27 -4.40
CA LYS A 66 -2.66 11.46 -5.10
C LYS A 66 -2.05 10.10 -5.40
N GLY A 67 -2.86 9.06 -5.28
CA GLY A 67 -2.43 7.71 -5.62
C GLY A 67 -3.56 6.90 -6.21
N GLN A 68 -3.22 6.02 -7.15
CA GLN A 68 -4.13 5.04 -7.72
C GLN A 68 -3.47 3.68 -7.62
N THR A 69 -4.24 2.69 -7.20
CA THR A 69 -3.75 1.33 -7.00
C THR A 69 -4.69 0.34 -7.65
N LEU A 70 -4.13 -0.57 -8.44
CA LEU A 70 -4.84 -1.69 -9.04
C LEU A 70 -4.36 -2.97 -8.37
N ARG A 71 -5.29 -3.78 -7.86
CA ARG A 71 -4.99 -5.06 -7.22
C ARG A 71 -5.63 -6.17 -8.01
N LEU A 72 -4.82 -7.16 -8.40
CA LEU A 72 -5.25 -8.32 -9.18
C LEU A 72 -4.91 -9.60 -8.41
N TYR A 73 -5.88 -10.51 -8.34
CA TYR A 73 -5.68 -11.83 -7.75
C TYR A 73 -5.37 -12.85 -8.83
N ASN A 74 -4.27 -13.59 -8.65
CA ASN A 74 -3.91 -14.71 -9.51
C ASN A 74 -4.40 -16.02 -8.88
N PRO A 75 -5.43 -16.69 -9.46
CA PRO A 75 -5.98 -17.91 -8.88
C PRO A 75 -5.04 -19.12 -8.96
N GLU A 76 -4.06 -19.08 -9.85
CA GLU A 76 -3.07 -20.16 -9.97
C GLU A 76 -2.04 -20.07 -8.85
N SER A 77 -1.40 -18.93 -8.66
CA SER A 77 -0.42 -18.73 -7.59
C SER A 77 -1.08 -18.48 -6.23
N ARG A 78 -2.37 -18.10 -6.22
CA ARG A 78 -3.13 -17.70 -5.03
C ARG A 78 -2.52 -16.51 -4.31
N GLN A 79 -1.98 -15.58 -5.10
CA GLN A 79 -1.37 -14.35 -4.61
C GLN A 79 -2.01 -13.14 -5.28
N TRP A 80 -1.99 -12.03 -4.56
CA TRP A 80 -2.36 -10.72 -5.07
C TRP A 80 -1.13 -10.00 -5.60
N SER A 81 -1.32 -9.32 -6.74
CA SER A 81 -0.35 -8.37 -7.28
C SER A 81 -0.92 -6.97 -7.14
N ILE A 82 -0.14 -6.08 -6.52
CA ILE A 82 -0.54 -4.71 -6.22
C ILE A 82 0.28 -3.78 -7.10
N TYR A 83 -0.41 -3.08 -8.02
CA TYR A 83 0.20 -2.14 -8.96
C TYR A 83 -0.15 -0.72 -8.57
N THR A 84 0.83 0.16 -8.51
CA THR A 84 0.57 1.60 -8.43
C THR A 84 0.65 2.21 -9.84
N LEU A 85 -0.20 3.20 -10.10
CA LEU A 85 -0.26 3.89 -11.37
C LEU A 85 0.44 5.23 -11.25
N ASP A 86 1.31 5.54 -12.22
CA ASP A 86 1.89 6.87 -12.37
C ASP A 86 1.15 7.56 -13.52
N LEU A 87 0.18 8.41 -13.17
CA LEU A 87 -0.64 9.08 -14.17
C LEU A 87 0.11 10.21 -14.87
N ASP A 88 1.14 10.76 -14.26
CA ASP A 88 1.96 11.81 -14.90
C ASP A 88 2.80 11.23 -16.03
N LYS A 89 3.34 10.03 -15.85
CA LYS A 89 4.10 9.32 -16.87
C LYS A 89 3.26 8.41 -17.75
N GLY A 90 2.02 8.12 -17.35
CA GLY A 90 1.13 7.25 -18.10
C GLY A 90 1.56 5.78 -18.07
N VAL A 91 2.09 5.30 -16.96
CA VAL A 91 2.61 3.92 -16.83
C VAL A 91 2.16 3.28 -15.53
N LEU A 92 2.19 1.95 -15.51
CA LEU A 92 2.17 1.17 -14.28
C LEU A 92 3.59 1.09 -13.73
N ASN A 93 3.74 1.23 -12.43
CA ASN A 93 5.02 0.96 -11.78
C ASN A 93 5.25 -0.54 -11.73
N LEU A 94 6.40 -1.01 -12.23
CA LEU A 94 6.77 -2.41 -12.30
C LEU A 94 8.12 -2.63 -11.61
N PRO A 95 8.29 -3.79 -10.94
CA PRO A 95 7.32 -4.89 -10.77
C PRO A 95 6.23 -4.55 -9.75
N PRO A 96 5.11 -5.31 -9.71
CA PRO A 96 4.12 -5.15 -8.67
C PRO A 96 4.62 -5.66 -7.32
N VAL A 97 3.98 -5.25 -6.25
CA VAL A 97 4.18 -5.82 -4.92
C VAL A 97 3.29 -7.06 -4.81
N VAL A 98 3.84 -8.22 -4.46
CA VAL A 98 3.13 -9.51 -4.54
C VAL A 98 3.13 -10.22 -3.18
N GLY A 99 2.00 -10.81 -2.84
CA GLY A 99 1.87 -11.61 -1.63
C GLY A 99 0.45 -12.08 -1.36
N GLN A 100 0.17 -12.38 -0.11
CA GLN A 100 -1.11 -12.93 0.32
C GLN A 100 -1.40 -12.62 1.77
N PHE A 101 -2.63 -12.93 2.18
CA PHE A 101 -3.05 -12.87 3.57
C PHE A 101 -2.83 -14.22 4.26
N THR A 102 -2.46 -14.13 5.52
CA THR A 102 -2.49 -15.25 6.47
C THR A 102 -3.29 -14.79 7.67
N GLY A 103 -4.48 -15.35 7.85
CA GLY A 103 -5.43 -14.85 8.83
C GLY A 103 -5.82 -13.40 8.52
N ASN A 104 -5.74 -12.52 9.50
CA ASN A 104 -6.12 -11.11 9.36
C ASN A 104 -4.93 -10.18 9.06
N ARG A 105 -3.86 -10.73 8.47
CA ARG A 105 -2.65 -9.99 8.14
C ARG A 105 -2.22 -10.31 6.71
N GLY A 106 -2.04 -9.28 5.88
CA GLY A 106 -1.52 -9.42 4.54
C GLY A 106 -0.08 -8.92 4.46
N GLU A 107 0.80 -9.64 3.78
CA GLU A 107 2.18 -9.22 3.54
C GLU A 107 2.52 -9.37 2.06
N PHE A 108 3.06 -8.32 1.48
CA PHE A 108 3.34 -8.22 0.04
C PHE A 108 4.73 -7.64 -0.15
N TYR A 109 5.48 -8.18 -1.08
CA TYR A 109 6.91 -7.88 -1.25
C TYR A 109 7.25 -7.53 -2.68
N ASP A 110 8.26 -6.68 -2.83
CA ASP A 110 8.83 -6.25 -4.10
C ASP A 110 10.31 -5.96 -3.92
N GLN A 111 11.06 -5.95 -5.01
CA GLN A 111 12.45 -5.51 -5.06
C GLN A 111 12.52 -4.30 -5.98
N GLU A 112 13.10 -3.21 -5.50
CA GLU A 112 13.16 -1.94 -6.23
C GLU A 112 14.54 -1.30 -6.11
N GLN A 113 14.74 -0.26 -6.90
CA GLN A 113 15.87 0.64 -6.76
C GLN A 113 15.41 1.91 -6.04
N TYR A 114 16.14 2.30 -5.01
CA TYR A 114 15.90 3.55 -4.30
C TYR A 114 17.22 4.32 -4.21
N LYS A 115 17.29 5.49 -4.89
CA LYS A 115 18.48 6.32 -4.93
C LYS A 115 19.75 5.53 -5.25
N GLY A 116 19.66 4.65 -6.26
CA GLY A 116 20.78 3.84 -6.72
C GLY A 116 21.09 2.59 -5.88
N ARG A 117 20.29 2.32 -4.84
CA ARG A 117 20.44 1.13 -4.01
C ARG A 117 19.35 0.12 -4.31
N SER A 118 19.71 -1.17 -4.33
CA SER A 118 18.71 -2.23 -4.37
C SER A 118 18.09 -2.40 -2.99
N ILE A 119 16.77 -2.36 -2.90
CA ILE A 119 16.03 -2.49 -1.65
C ILE A 119 14.92 -3.53 -1.82
N LEU A 120 14.48 -4.09 -0.69
CA LEU A 120 13.20 -4.80 -0.62
C LEU A 120 12.14 -3.83 -0.11
N VAL A 121 10.94 -3.94 -0.69
CA VAL A 121 9.75 -3.19 -0.26
C VAL A 121 8.76 -4.19 0.33
N ARG A 122 8.17 -3.83 1.46
CA ARG A 122 7.13 -4.63 2.09
C ARG A 122 5.91 -3.76 2.38
N TYR A 123 4.72 -4.24 1.96
CA TYR A 123 3.44 -3.71 2.38
C TYR A 123 2.84 -4.68 3.39
N VAL A 124 2.32 -4.17 4.49
CA VAL A 124 1.60 -4.95 5.49
C VAL A 124 0.22 -4.35 5.69
N TRP A 125 -0.82 -5.19 5.58
CA TRP A 125 -2.18 -4.86 5.98
C TRP A 125 -2.47 -5.56 7.29
N LEU A 126 -2.92 -4.82 8.30
CA LEU A 126 -3.14 -5.35 9.65
C LEU A 126 -4.24 -4.57 10.37
N ASN A 127 -4.62 -5.04 11.55
CA ASN A 127 -5.65 -4.42 12.39
C ASN A 127 -6.96 -4.22 11.63
N ILE A 128 -7.35 -5.22 10.84
CA ILE A 128 -8.50 -5.13 9.94
C ILE A 128 -9.78 -5.42 10.71
N SER A 129 -10.74 -4.49 10.61
CA SER A 129 -12.10 -4.62 11.14
C SER A 129 -13.07 -3.97 10.16
N PRO A 130 -14.42 -4.11 10.35
CA PRO A 130 -15.38 -3.47 9.45
C PRO A 130 -15.26 -1.94 9.37
N LYS A 131 -14.71 -1.29 10.40
CA LYS A 131 -14.64 0.17 10.52
C LYS A 131 -13.23 0.73 10.51
N SER A 132 -12.21 -0.12 10.49
CA SER A 132 -10.82 0.34 10.54
C SER A 132 -9.88 -0.66 9.89
N ALA A 133 -8.76 -0.15 9.37
CA ALA A 133 -7.66 -0.96 8.86
C ALA A 133 -6.38 -0.14 8.88
N ARG A 134 -5.24 -0.80 8.87
CA ARG A 134 -3.93 -0.15 8.85
C ARG A 134 -3.06 -0.77 7.77
N MET A 135 -2.37 0.07 7.02
CA MET A 135 -1.38 -0.34 6.03
C MET A 135 -0.03 0.31 6.37
N GLU A 136 1.04 -0.46 6.29
CA GLU A 136 2.40 0.03 6.50
C GLU A 136 3.29 -0.34 5.32
N GLN A 137 4.15 0.60 4.93
CA GLN A 137 5.21 0.33 3.97
C GLN A 137 6.56 0.41 4.67
N SER A 138 7.44 -0.55 4.39
CA SER A 138 8.79 -0.59 4.91
C SER A 138 9.78 -0.91 3.81
N PHE A 139 11.01 -0.37 3.95
CA PHE A 139 12.13 -0.67 3.07
C PHE A 139 13.21 -1.43 3.84
N SER A 140 13.86 -2.37 3.16
CA SER A 140 15.03 -3.06 3.70
C SER A 140 16.23 -2.86 2.76
N PRO A 141 17.36 -2.32 3.26
CA PRO A 141 18.56 -2.15 2.45
C PRO A 141 19.51 -3.34 2.50
N ASP A 142 19.18 -4.39 3.27
CA ASP A 142 20.09 -5.48 3.64
C ASP A 142 19.47 -6.88 3.47
N GLY A 143 18.59 -7.03 2.48
CA GLY A 143 18.00 -8.32 2.15
C GLY A 143 16.95 -8.82 3.13
N GLY A 144 16.33 -7.93 3.89
CA GLY A 144 15.28 -8.26 4.84
C GLY A 144 15.75 -8.48 6.27
N LYS A 145 17.02 -8.19 6.56
CA LYS A 145 17.55 -8.30 7.94
C LYS A 145 17.01 -7.19 8.83
N THR A 146 16.96 -5.97 8.32
CA THR A 146 16.39 -4.83 9.01
C THR A 146 15.37 -4.13 8.11
N TRP A 147 14.37 -3.51 8.72
CA TRP A 147 13.27 -2.84 8.02
C TRP A 147 13.05 -1.46 8.62
N GLU A 148 12.91 -0.45 7.76
CA GLU A 148 12.51 0.90 8.18
C GLU A 148 11.12 1.17 7.63
N THR A 149 10.15 1.36 8.53
CA THR A 149 8.79 1.77 8.16
C THR A 149 8.82 3.25 7.77
N ASN A 150 8.27 3.57 6.61
CA ASN A 150 8.32 4.93 6.06
C ASN A 150 6.95 5.47 5.62
N TRP A 151 5.90 4.68 5.78
CA TRP A 151 4.53 5.05 5.43
C TRP A 151 3.57 4.25 6.29
N ILE A 152 2.68 4.95 6.98
CA ILE A 152 1.65 4.33 7.80
C ILE A 152 0.33 5.00 7.41
N CYS A 153 -0.64 4.20 6.97
CA CYS A 153 -1.97 4.69 6.62
C CYS A 153 -3.00 4.03 7.53
N GLU A 154 -3.71 4.85 8.29
CA GLU A 154 -4.85 4.42 9.09
C GLU A 154 -6.13 4.76 8.34
N LEU A 155 -6.96 3.75 8.07
CA LEU A 155 -8.26 3.91 7.43
C LEU A 155 -9.37 3.74 8.46
N THR A 156 -10.34 4.64 8.40
CA THR A 156 -11.55 4.60 9.25
C THR A 156 -12.79 4.94 8.44
N ARG A 157 -13.93 4.42 8.86
CA ARG A 157 -15.22 4.74 8.22
C ARG A 157 -16.42 4.53 9.14
#